data_4f2ea80610d1fc59891fd30080bdf59d
#
_entry.id   4f2ea80610d1fc59891fd30080bdf59d
#
_cell.length_a   1.000
_cell.length_b   1.000
_cell.length_c   1.000
_cell.angle_alpha   90.00
_cell.angle_beta   90.00
_cell.angle_gamma   90.00
#
_symmetry.space_group_name_H-M   'P 1'
#
loop_
_entity.id
_entity.type
_entity.pdbx_description
1 polymer ?
#
loop_
_entity_poly.entity_id
_entity_poly.type
_entity_poly.pdbx_seq_one_letter_code
_entity_poly.pdbx_strand_id
1 'polypeptide(L)'
;MRTLTTALVLLTCTTARPIAAQWHIGFDLAATRYGGSSHDTSNSHVASQGRPGDATAVGLRVSHTWRRYGVALRAAYAKPGLAVAGQSVNLTDKTTGDLFEIGALVNTRVAGIGPSGAVRVELGPALHLWNFDGDARARVSAQGAAVYEWPITGRLGGAVRLEGLLSPCWFDAGDVPPEFERRVTWRYSVGLGLRYRL
;
A
#
# COMPACT_ATOMS: atom_id res chain seq x y z
N MET A 1 32.93 -29.16 0.17
CA MET A 1 32.05 -29.17 -1.03
C MET A 1 30.94 -28.12 -1.02
N ARG A 2 31.05 -27.01 -0.27
CA ARG A 2 29.98 -25.93 -0.17
C ARG A 2 30.25 -24.66 -0.99
N THR A 3 31.42 -24.55 -1.62
CA THR A 3 31.84 -23.33 -2.35
C THR A 3 31.51 -23.34 -3.85
N LEU A 4 31.18 -24.50 -4.42
CA LEU A 4 30.87 -24.59 -5.87
C LEU A 4 29.45 -24.19 -6.26
N THR A 5 28.51 -24.27 -5.33
CA THR A 5 27.08 -23.97 -5.60
C THR A 5 26.82 -22.46 -5.71
N THR A 6 27.56 -21.64 -4.98
CA THR A 6 27.40 -20.19 -5.00
C THR A 6 27.93 -19.53 -6.29
N ALA A 7 28.97 -20.14 -6.90
CA ALA A 7 29.52 -19.63 -8.16
C ALA A 7 28.62 -19.89 -9.36
N LEU A 8 27.82 -20.95 -9.33
CA LEU A 8 26.94 -21.31 -10.46
C LEU A 8 25.72 -20.37 -10.57
N VAL A 9 25.24 -19.83 -9.45
CA VAL A 9 24.10 -18.88 -9.45
C VAL A 9 24.51 -17.51 -9.99
N LEU A 10 25.76 -17.10 -9.77
CA LEU A 10 26.29 -15.83 -10.30
C LEU A 10 26.60 -15.89 -11.80
N LEU A 11 26.93 -17.05 -12.34
CA LEU A 11 27.34 -17.19 -13.76
C LEU A 11 26.14 -17.22 -14.71
N THR A 12 24.93 -17.58 -14.23
CA THR A 12 23.71 -17.58 -15.05
C THR A 12 23.11 -16.19 -15.28
N CYS A 13 23.55 -15.17 -14.55
CA CYS A 13 23.07 -13.80 -14.69
C CYS A 13 23.76 -13.01 -15.84
N THR A 14 24.83 -13.49 -16.42
CA THR A 14 25.67 -12.72 -17.36
C THR A 14 25.31 -12.86 -18.84
N THR A 15 24.38 -13.75 -19.23
CA THR A 15 23.97 -13.94 -20.64
C THR A 15 22.62 -13.31 -20.99
N ALA A 16 22.02 -12.54 -20.08
CA ALA A 16 20.80 -11.83 -20.39
C ALA A 16 21.13 -10.71 -21.40
N ARG A 17 20.69 -10.86 -22.65
CA ARG A 17 20.62 -9.76 -23.63
C ARG A 17 20.05 -8.55 -22.93
N PRO A 18 20.52 -7.30 -23.23
CA PRO A 18 19.97 -6.10 -22.62
C PRO A 18 18.49 -6.03 -22.98
N ILE A 19 17.67 -6.55 -22.09
CA ILE A 19 16.21 -6.37 -22.14
C ILE A 19 16.05 -4.91 -21.83
N ALA A 20 15.42 -4.15 -22.72
CA ALA A 20 15.16 -2.72 -22.53
C ALA A 20 14.41 -2.53 -21.20
N ALA A 21 15.17 -2.40 -20.16
CA ALA A 21 14.70 -2.18 -18.80
C ALA A 21 14.45 -0.68 -18.66
N GLN A 22 13.31 -0.30 -18.12
CA GLN A 22 12.91 1.10 -18.02
C GLN A 22 12.66 1.49 -16.59
N TRP A 23 13.30 2.56 -16.19
CA TRP A 23 13.03 3.20 -14.92
C TRP A 23 11.89 4.21 -15.04
N HIS A 24 11.06 4.25 -14.02
CA HIS A 24 9.98 5.21 -13.93
C HIS A 24 9.97 5.82 -12.53
N ILE A 25 9.71 7.11 -12.49
CA ILE A 25 9.35 7.82 -11.26
C ILE A 25 7.87 8.17 -11.36
N GLY A 26 7.13 8.02 -10.27
CA GLY A 26 5.71 8.31 -10.22
C GLY A 26 5.32 9.06 -8.98
N PHE A 27 4.24 9.80 -9.11
CA PHE A 27 3.53 10.47 -8.03
C PHE A 27 2.08 10.02 -8.06
N ASP A 28 1.48 9.73 -6.92
CA ASP A 28 0.08 9.34 -6.82
C ASP A 28 -0.65 10.03 -5.67
N LEU A 29 -1.93 10.29 -5.90
CA LEU A 29 -2.90 10.71 -4.91
C LEU A 29 -3.97 9.63 -4.80
N ALA A 30 -4.31 9.21 -3.58
CA ALA A 30 -5.28 8.17 -3.35
C ALA A 30 -6.25 8.54 -2.24
N ALA A 31 -7.54 8.32 -2.48
CA ALA A 31 -8.54 8.28 -1.42
C ALA A 31 -8.48 6.91 -0.75
N THR A 32 -8.32 6.88 0.56
CA THR A 32 -8.17 5.67 1.35
C THR A 32 -9.32 5.50 2.32
N ARG A 33 -9.78 4.26 2.48
CA ARG A 33 -10.78 3.89 3.47
C ARG A 33 -10.28 2.70 4.28
N TYR A 34 -10.41 2.81 5.60
CA TYR A 34 -9.96 1.79 6.55
C TYR A 34 -11.16 1.09 7.19
N GLY A 35 -10.94 -0.17 7.62
CA GLY A 35 -11.87 -0.93 8.42
C GLY A 35 -11.15 -1.97 9.29
N GLY A 36 -11.90 -2.65 10.15
CA GLY A 36 -11.34 -3.54 11.16
C GLY A 36 -10.78 -2.75 12.35
N SER A 37 -9.69 -3.23 12.91
CA SER A 37 -8.91 -2.74 14.06
C SER A 37 -9.46 -3.12 15.42
N SER A 38 -10.60 -2.65 15.89
CA SER A 38 -11.20 -3.09 17.15
C SER A 38 -12.73 -3.17 17.05
N HIS A 39 -13.31 -4.09 17.79
CA HIS A 39 -14.75 -4.30 17.84
C HIS A 39 -15.18 -4.57 19.27
N ASP A 40 -16.19 -3.86 19.73
CA ASP A 40 -16.81 -4.09 21.04
C ASP A 40 -17.55 -5.43 21.04
N THR A 41 -17.19 -6.31 21.97
CA THR A 41 -17.83 -7.62 22.16
C THR A 41 -18.87 -7.60 23.28
N SER A 42 -19.02 -6.48 23.99
CA SER A 42 -20.09 -6.34 24.99
C SER A 42 -21.43 -6.34 24.25
N ASN A 43 -22.42 -7.05 24.81
CA ASN A 43 -23.80 -7.08 24.30
C ASN A 43 -24.54 -5.72 24.45
N SER A 44 -23.82 -4.64 24.64
CA SER A 44 -24.38 -3.30 24.62
C SER A 44 -24.82 -2.97 23.19
N HIS A 45 -26.05 -2.50 23.01
CA HIS A 45 -26.62 -2.10 21.71
C HIS A 45 -25.85 -0.97 21.01
N VAL A 46 -24.72 -0.56 21.53
CA VAL A 46 -23.83 0.47 20.98
C VAL A 46 -22.53 -0.20 20.58
N ALA A 47 -22.57 -1.01 19.53
CA ALA A 47 -21.33 -1.55 18.97
C ALA A 47 -20.47 -0.39 18.48
N SER A 48 -19.35 -0.14 19.12
CA SER A 48 -18.38 0.85 18.69
C SER A 48 -17.17 0.16 18.07
N GLN A 49 -16.76 0.66 16.94
CA GLN A 49 -15.54 0.24 16.24
C GLN A 49 -14.53 1.38 16.30
N GLY A 50 -13.33 1.12 16.85
CA GLY A 50 -12.20 2.01 16.68
C GLY A 50 -11.42 1.62 15.42
N ARG A 51 -11.19 2.57 14.52
CA ARG A 51 -10.44 2.36 13.27
C ARG A 51 -9.71 3.64 12.87
N PRO A 52 -8.69 3.55 11.99
CA PRO A 52 -8.18 4.75 11.33
C PRO A 52 -9.29 5.43 10.53
N GLY A 53 -9.29 6.75 10.52
CA GLY A 53 -10.22 7.54 9.71
C GLY A 53 -9.91 7.45 8.22
N ASP A 54 -10.88 7.80 7.39
CA ASP A 54 -10.69 7.88 5.95
C ASP A 54 -9.79 9.08 5.62
N ALA A 55 -8.83 8.91 4.69
CA ALA A 55 -7.82 9.92 4.40
C ALA A 55 -7.46 9.99 2.91
N THR A 56 -6.82 11.10 2.55
CA THR A 56 -6.11 11.20 1.28
C THR A 56 -4.63 10.88 1.52
N ALA A 57 -4.09 9.94 0.74
CA ALA A 57 -2.68 9.59 0.75
C ALA A 57 -1.97 10.24 -0.45
N VAL A 58 -0.77 10.72 -0.21
CA VAL A 58 0.17 11.21 -1.23
C VAL A 58 1.30 10.21 -1.34
N GLY A 59 1.64 9.77 -2.54
CA GLY A 59 2.66 8.76 -2.76
C GLY A 59 3.72 9.16 -3.78
N LEU A 60 4.95 8.73 -3.53
CA LEU A 60 6.05 8.72 -4.47
C LEU A 60 6.43 7.28 -4.78
N ARG A 61 6.80 7.03 -6.03
CA ARG A 61 7.11 5.70 -6.51
C ARG A 61 8.33 5.72 -7.43
N VAL A 62 9.23 4.77 -7.22
CA VAL A 62 10.27 4.43 -8.18
C VAL A 62 10.06 2.99 -8.61
N SER A 63 10.06 2.74 -9.91
CA SER A 63 9.85 1.40 -10.43
C SER A 63 10.80 1.10 -11.58
N HIS A 64 11.15 -0.17 -11.67
CA HIS A 64 11.96 -0.72 -12.75
C HIS A 64 11.17 -1.84 -13.41
N THR A 65 10.97 -1.74 -14.73
CA THR A 65 10.19 -2.73 -15.49
C THR A 65 11.03 -3.36 -16.58
N TRP A 66 10.87 -4.67 -16.77
CA TRP A 66 11.47 -5.43 -17.85
C TRP A 66 10.41 -6.35 -18.47
N ARG A 67 10.10 -6.13 -19.71
CA ARG A 67 9.04 -6.85 -20.45
C ARG A 67 7.70 -6.86 -19.68
N ARG A 68 7.31 -8.03 -19.11
CA ARG A 68 6.05 -8.22 -18.40
C ARG A 68 6.15 -7.95 -16.91
N TYR A 69 7.36 -8.07 -16.33
CA TYR A 69 7.60 -8.00 -14.89
C TYR A 69 8.21 -6.66 -14.49
N GLY A 70 8.21 -6.39 -13.22
CA GLY A 70 8.90 -5.25 -12.65
C GLY A 70 8.90 -5.29 -11.13
N VAL A 71 9.68 -4.37 -10.56
CA VAL A 71 9.71 -4.10 -9.13
C VAL A 71 9.45 -2.63 -8.90
N ALA A 72 8.92 -2.29 -7.72
CA ALA A 72 8.73 -0.92 -7.33
C ALA A 72 8.97 -0.73 -5.84
N LEU A 73 9.49 0.44 -5.49
CA LEU A 73 9.45 1.00 -4.15
C LEU A 73 8.43 2.13 -4.16
N ARG A 74 7.58 2.18 -3.15
CA ARG A 74 6.60 3.23 -2.95
C ARG A 74 6.71 3.77 -1.54
N ALA A 75 6.79 5.08 -1.41
CA ALA A 75 6.63 5.78 -0.14
C ALA A 75 5.31 6.56 -0.20
N ALA A 76 4.52 6.49 0.86
CA ALA A 76 3.26 7.23 0.93
C ALA A 76 3.07 7.84 2.32
N TYR A 77 2.34 8.95 2.33
CA TYR A 77 1.98 9.67 3.54
C TYR A 77 0.48 9.95 3.56
N ALA A 78 -0.14 9.77 4.71
CA ALA A 78 -1.55 10.07 4.94
C ALA A 78 -1.78 10.55 6.38
N LYS A 79 -2.87 11.28 6.60
CA LYS A 79 -3.36 11.69 7.91
C LYS A 79 -4.74 11.08 8.15
N PRO A 80 -4.84 9.80 8.51
CA PRO A 80 -6.13 9.15 8.70
C PRO A 80 -6.83 9.60 9.99
N GLY A 81 -6.07 10.00 11.01
CA GLY A 81 -6.65 10.28 12.31
C GLY A 81 -7.31 9.05 12.95
N LEU A 82 -8.14 9.26 13.94
CA LEU A 82 -8.91 8.24 14.64
C LEU A 82 -10.40 8.39 14.32
N ALA A 83 -11.05 7.30 13.93
CA ALA A 83 -12.50 7.25 13.77
C ALA A 83 -13.11 6.22 14.72
N VAL A 84 -14.14 6.64 15.45
CA VAL A 84 -14.97 5.76 16.29
C VAL A 84 -16.36 5.73 15.67
N ALA A 85 -16.79 4.55 15.24
CA ALA A 85 -18.10 4.33 14.64
C ALA A 85 -18.99 3.52 15.59
N GLY A 86 -20.16 4.04 15.94
CA GLY A 86 -21.22 3.36 16.70
C GLY A 86 -22.57 3.53 15.99
N GLN A 87 -23.63 2.90 16.52
CA GLN A 87 -24.97 2.97 15.93
C GLN A 87 -25.52 4.41 15.86
N SER A 88 -25.14 5.28 16.77
CA SER A 88 -25.64 6.65 16.88
C SER A 88 -24.55 7.72 16.91
N VAL A 89 -23.26 7.33 16.88
CA VAL A 89 -22.14 8.28 16.98
C VAL A 89 -21.08 7.91 15.96
N ASN A 90 -20.71 8.90 15.13
CA ASN A 90 -19.58 8.82 14.22
C ASN A 90 -18.66 10.00 14.52
N LEU A 91 -17.62 9.74 15.31
CA LEU A 91 -16.60 10.74 15.64
C LEU A 91 -15.35 10.45 14.81
N THR A 92 -14.83 11.48 14.16
CA THR A 92 -13.56 11.39 13.45
C THR A 92 -12.67 12.54 13.93
N ASP A 93 -11.59 12.21 14.60
CA ASP A 93 -10.52 13.15 14.91
C ASP A 93 -9.43 13.01 13.86
N LYS A 94 -9.23 14.04 13.03
CA LYS A 94 -8.24 14.07 11.97
C LYS A 94 -6.86 14.60 12.43
N THR A 95 -6.74 15.00 13.68
CA THR A 95 -5.51 15.60 14.21
C THR A 95 -4.57 14.57 14.83
N THR A 96 -5.10 13.44 15.23
CA THR A 96 -4.47 12.49 16.15
C THR A 96 -3.66 11.37 15.48
N GLY A 97 -3.36 11.41 14.18
CA GLY A 97 -2.60 10.29 13.63
C GLY A 97 -2.03 10.52 12.24
N ASP A 98 -0.74 10.28 12.13
CA ASP A 98 0.01 10.28 10.89
C ASP A 98 0.40 8.85 10.50
N LEU A 99 0.36 8.55 9.22
CA LEU A 99 0.85 7.31 8.64
C LEU A 99 1.91 7.61 7.59
N PHE A 100 3.08 7.07 7.78
CA PHE A 100 4.09 6.93 6.74
C PHE A 100 4.23 5.47 6.34
N GLU A 101 4.21 5.18 5.04
CA GLU A 101 4.23 3.84 4.48
C GLU A 101 5.39 3.69 3.50
N ILE A 102 6.12 2.57 3.60
CA ILE A 102 7.12 2.16 2.61
C ILE A 102 6.73 0.77 2.13
N GLY A 103 6.45 0.64 0.82
CA GLY A 103 6.08 -0.63 0.18
C GLY A 103 7.13 -1.08 -0.83
N ALA A 104 7.45 -2.37 -0.81
CA ALA A 104 8.23 -3.04 -1.85
C ALA A 104 7.31 -3.98 -2.63
N LEU A 105 7.22 -3.78 -3.94
CA LEU A 105 6.23 -4.43 -4.79
C LEU A 105 6.89 -5.16 -5.95
N VAL A 106 6.43 -6.35 -6.24
CA VAL A 106 6.61 -6.99 -7.54
C VAL A 106 5.36 -6.73 -8.39
N ASN A 107 5.54 -6.53 -9.68
CA ASN A 107 4.43 -6.29 -10.58
C ASN A 107 4.54 -7.11 -11.86
N THR A 108 3.39 -7.42 -12.45
CA THR A 108 3.31 -8.07 -13.76
C THR A 108 2.24 -7.44 -14.63
N ARG A 109 2.54 -7.30 -15.92
CA ARG A 109 1.54 -6.90 -16.93
C ARG A 109 0.64 -8.09 -17.24
N VAL A 110 -0.65 -7.97 -16.98
CA VAL A 110 -1.64 -9.03 -17.19
C VAL A 110 -2.45 -8.84 -18.46
N ALA A 111 -2.69 -7.58 -18.86
CA ALA A 111 -3.45 -7.28 -20.08
C ALA A 111 -2.97 -5.98 -20.76
N GLY A 112 -3.27 -5.83 -22.03
CA GLY A 112 -3.24 -4.58 -22.76
C GLY A 112 -4.66 -4.10 -23.02
N ILE A 113 -4.91 -2.80 -22.91
CA ILE A 113 -6.20 -2.19 -23.23
C ILE A 113 -5.97 -1.05 -24.22
N GLY A 114 -6.61 -1.16 -25.38
CA GLY A 114 -6.40 -0.22 -26.48
C GLY A 114 -4.97 -0.29 -27.03
N PRO A 115 -4.56 0.71 -27.85
CA PRO A 115 -3.29 0.65 -28.56
C PRO A 115 -2.05 0.75 -27.65
N SER A 116 -2.17 1.32 -26.46
CA SER A 116 -1.00 1.61 -25.61
C SER A 116 -1.26 1.47 -24.10
N GLY A 117 -2.48 1.15 -23.70
CA GLY A 117 -2.82 0.96 -22.27
C GLY A 117 -2.34 -0.40 -21.76
N ALA A 118 -2.06 -0.49 -20.46
CA ALA A 118 -1.63 -1.71 -19.80
C ALA A 118 -2.31 -1.86 -18.44
N VAL A 119 -2.75 -3.08 -18.14
CA VAL A 119 -3.17 -3.47 -16.79
C VAL A 119 -2.04 -4.24 -16.14
N ARG A 120 -1.67 -3.84 -14.95
CA ARG A 120 -0.69 -4.51 -14.11
C ARG A 120 -1.32 -4.95 -12.80
N VAL A 121 -0.86 -6.07 -12.27
CA VAL A 121 -1.12 -6.51 -10.91
C VAL A 121 0.17 -6.38 -10.11
N GLU A 122 0.05 -5.92 -8.89
CA GLU A 122 1.16 -5.68 -7.97
C GLU A 122 0.88 -6.36 -6.64
N LEU A 123 1.93 -6.90 -6.03
CA LEU A 123 1.86 -7.55 -4.72
C LEU A 123 3.16 -7.30 -3.96
N GLY A 124 3.08 -7.17 -2.65
CA GLY A 124 4.26 -7.07 -1.81
C GLY A 124 4.00 -6.66 -0.38
N PRO A 125 5.03 -6.66 0.46
CA PRO A 125 4.96 -6.14 1.81
C PRO A 125 4.97 -4.61 1.82
N ALA A 126 4.40 -4.06 2.91
CA ALA A 126 4.57 -2.66 3.28
C ALA A 126 4.89 -2.54 4.76
N LEU A 127 5.74 -1.59 5.10
CA LEU A 127 6.02 -1.16 6.45
C LEU A 127 5.21 0.11 6.72
N HIS A 128 4.37 0.07 7.73
CA HIS A 128 3.59 1.19 8.23
C HIS A 128 4.26 1.76 9.46
N LEU A 129 4.54 3.04 9.44
CA LEU A 129 5.01 3.82 10.58
C LEU A 129 3.88 4.75 10.99
N TRP A 130 3.19 4.37 12.05
CA TRP A 130 2.12 5.15 12.66
C TRP A 130 2.70 6.06 13.73
N ASN A 131 2.21 7.28 13.79
CA ASN A 131 2.52 8.21 14.88
C ASN A 131 1.19 8.72 15.45
N PHE A 132 0.93 8.41 16.72
CA PHE A 132 -0.23 8.86 17.47
C PHE A 132 0.24 9.60 18.70
N ASP A 133 -0.01 10.91 18.76
CA ASP A 133 0.36 11.77 19.91
C ASP A 133 1.81 11.59 20.40
N GLY A 134 2.74 11.31 19.47
CA GLY A 134 4.14 11.06 19.78
C GLY A 134 4.52 9.58 19.95
N ASP A 135 3.56 8.68 20.01
CA ASP A 135 3.81 7.24 20.05
C ASP A 135 4.01 6.69 18.62
N ALA A 136 5.25 6.32 18.32
CA ALA A 136 5.60 5.73 17.03
C ALA A 136 5.43 4.20 17.07
N ARG A 137 4.69 3.65 16.09
CA ARG A 137 4.44 2.21 15.96
C ARG A 137 4.71 1.73 14.57
N ALA A 138 5.47 0.63 14.47
CA ALA A 138 5.75 -0.04 13.21
C ALA A 138 4.87 -1.28 13.05
N ARG A 139 4.27 -1.46 11.85
CA ARG A 139 3.49 -2.65 11.48
C ARG A 139 3.87 -3.10 10.09
N VAL A 140 4.10 -4.39 9.93
CA VAL A 140 4.30 -4.99 8.61
C VAL A 140 2.95 -5.46 8.08
N SER A 141 2.68 -5.16 6.83
CA SER A 141 1.43 -5.45 6.14
C SER A 141 1.67 -6.13 4.81
N ALA A 142 0.63 -6.76 4.27
CA ALA A 142 0.60 -7.26 2.90
C ALA A 142 -0.31 -6.35 2.06
N GLN A 143 0.16 -5.97 0.87
CA GLN A 143 -0.60 -5.13 -0.06
C GLN A 143 -0.66 -5.73 -1.45
N GLY A 144 -1.76 -5.48 -2.14
CA GLY A 144 -1.96 -5.82 -3.54
C GLY A 144 -2.68 -4.71 -4.28
N ALA A 145 -2.40 -4.57 -5.58
CA ALA A 145 -3.06 -3.55 -6.39
C ALA A 145 -3.28 -4.01 -7.83
N ALA A 146 -4.36 -3.51 -8.42
CA ALA A 146 -4.57 -3.47 -9.86
C ALA A 146 -4.31 -2.05 -10.35
N VAL A 147 -3.50 -1.92 -11.40
CA VAL A 147 -3.09 -0.63 -11.93
C VAL A 147 -3.36 -0.59 -13.43
N TYR A 148 -4.15 0.36 -13.87
CA TYR A 148 -4.31 0.68 -15.29
C TYR A 148 -3.43 1.87 -15.64
N GLU A 149 -2.58 1.71 -16.64
CA GLU A 149 -1.63 2.71 -17.14
C GLU A 149 -1.94 3.06 -18.58
N TRP A 150 -1.86 4.35 -18.91
CA TRP A 150 -2.00 4.84 -20.28
C TRP A 150 -0.95 5.92 -20.59
N PRO A 151 -0.47 6.01 -21.82
CA PRO A 151 0.43 7.08 -22.22
C PRO A 151 -0.34 8.41 -22.35
N ILE A 152 0.28 9.50 -21.86
CA ILE A 152 -0.18 10.87 -22.08
C ILE A 152 0.69 11.52 -23.17
N THR A 153 2.01 11.42 -23.01
CA THR A 153 3.00 11.86 -24.00
C THR A 153 4.14 10.83 -24.05
N GLY A 154 5.15 11.06 -24.88
CA GLY A 154 6.24 10.11 -25.09
C GLY A 154 6.91 9.54 -23.84
N ARG A 155 7.05 10.33 -22.77
CA ARG A 155 7.66 9.91 -21.50
C ARG A 155 6.71 9.99 -20.31
N LEU A 156 5.59 10.69 -20.43
CA LEU A 156 4.62 10.88 -19.38
C LEU A 156 3.43 9.93 -19.57
N GLY A 157 3.05 9.21 -18.53
CA GLY A 157 1.88 8.36 -18.46
C GLY A 157 0.99 8.70 -17.28
N GLY A 158 -0.28 8.39 -17.42
CA GLY A 158 -1.27 8.38 -16.34
C GLY A 158 -1.45 6.98 -15.77
N ALA A 159 -1.93 6.88 -14.56
CA ALA A 159 -2.29 5.63 -13.92
C ALA A 159 -3.52 5.78 -13.03
N VAL A 160 -4.40 4.78 -13.03
CA VAL A 160 -5.41 4.54 -11.99
C VAL A 160 -4.97 3.32 -11.20
N ARG A 161 -5.01 3.41 -9.88
CA ARG A 161 -4.62 2.35 -8.96
C ARG A 161 -5.77 2.00 -8.04
N LEU A 162 -6.13 0.73 -7.99
CA LEU A 162 -7.01 0.13 -7.00
C LEU A 162 -6.16 -0.73 -6.09
N GLU A 163 -6.12 -0.43 -4.81
CA GLU A 163 -5.25 -1.11 -3.84
C GLU A 163 -6.05 -1.67 -2.69
N GLY A 164 -5.68 -2.88 -2.27
CA GLY A 164 -6.10 -3.51 -1.02
C GLY A 164 -4.90 -3.79 -0.15
N LEU A 165 -5.08 -3.67 1.16
CA LEU A 165 -4.04 -3.89 2.14
C LEU A 165 -4.60 -4.56 3.38
N LEU A 166 -3.83 -5.48 3.96
CA LEU A 166 -4.10 -6.16 5.22
C LEU A 166 -2.93 -5.94 6.17
N SER A 167 -3.23 -5.47 7.38
CA SER A 167 -2.25 -5.18 8.43
C SER A 167 -2.70 -5.78 9.75
N PRO A 168 -1.79 -6.19 10.63
CA PRO A 168 -2.14 -6.44 12.03
C PRO A 168 -2.86 -5.22 12.63
N CYS A 169 -3.59 -5.46 13.73
CA CYS A 169 -4.21 -4.38 14.48
C CYS A 169 -3.19 -3.29 14.81
N TRP A 170 -3.55 -2.05 14.57
CA TRP A 170 -2.66 -0.92 14.87
C TRP A 170 -2.69 -0.51 16.35
N PHE A 171 -3.77 -0.87 17.07
CA PHE A 171 -3.83 -0.72 18.52
C PHE A 171 -2.97 -1.77 19.22
N ASP A 172 -2.29 -1.38 20.29
CA ASP A 172 -1.65 -2.32 21.22
C ASP A 172 -2.66 -2.83 22.26
N ALA A 173 -2.27 -3.85 23.04
CA ALA A 173 -3.19 -4.49 23.99
C ALA A 173 -3.67 -3.53 25.10
N GLY A 174 -2.86 -2.54 25.43
CA GLY A 174 -3.19 -1.54 26.45
C GLY A 174 -3.99 -0.34 25.94
N ASP A 175 -4.17 -0.19 24.62
CA ASP A 175 -4.85 0.98 24.05
C ASP A 175 -6.36 0.83 23.97
N VAL A 176 -6.84 -0.40 24.06
CA VAL A 176 -8.27 -0.71 23.92
C VAL A 176 -8.79 -1.30 25.24
N PRO A 177 -9.98 -0.92 25.67
CA PRO A 177 -10.62 -1.52 26.82
C PRO A 177 -10.73 -3.05 26.67
N PRO A 178 -10.79 -3.82 27.79
CA PRO A 178 -10.83 -5.28 27.74
C PRO A 178 -12.06 -5.86 27.02
N GLU A 179 -13.10 -5.05 26.87
CA GLU A 179 -14.32 -5.40 26.14
C GLU A 179 -14.14 -5.36 24.60
N PHE A 180 -13.03 -4.79 24.13
CA PHE A 180 -12.77 -4.68 22.70
C PHE A 180 -11.83 -5.77 22.21
N GLU A 181 -12.27 -6.51 21.20
CA GLU A 181 -11.46 -7.46 20.48
C GLU A 181 -10.62 -6.75 19.40
N ARG A 182 -9.31 -7.01 19.38
CA ARG A 182 -8.41 -6.51 18.34
C ARG A 182 -8.53 -7.37 17.09
N ARG A 183 -8.76 -6.73 15.94
CA ARG A 183 -8.92 -7.38 14.64
C ARG A 183 -7.92 -6.86 13.62
N VAL A 184 -7.74 -7.63 12.57
CA VAL A 184 -6.95 -7.22 11.40
C VAL A 184 -7.52 -5.91 10.84
N THR A 185 -6.63 -4.96 10.59
CA THR A 185 -6.96 -3.73 9.88
C THR A 185 -6.85 -3.98 8.39
N TRP A 186 -7.89 -3.63 7.65
CA TRP A 186 -7.86 -3.64 6.20
C TRP A 186 -8.02 -2.22 5.65
N ARG A 187 -7.44 -2.00 4.49
CA ARG A 187 -7.56 -0.74 3.77
C ARG A 187 -7.81 -1.03 2.30
N TYR A 188 -8.68 -0.25 1.67
CA TYR A 188 -8.70 -0.11 0.23
C TYR A 188 -8.57 1.34 -0.16
N SER A 189 -7.97 1.56 -1.32
CA SER A 189 -7.74 2.89 -1.86
C SER A 189 -7.93 2.92 -3.35
N VAL A 190 -8.38 4.07 -3.83
CA VAL A 190 -8.46 4.40 -5.25
C VAL A 190 -7.59 5.62 -5.47
N GLY A 191 -6.63 5.51 -6.38
CA GLY A 191 -5.66 6.56 -6.64
C GLY A 191 -5.52 6.90 -8.11
N LEU A 192 -5.12 8.14 -8.35
CA LEU A 192 -4.67 8.65 -9.64
C LEU A 192 -3.19 8.97 -9.54
N GLY A 193 -2.45 8.64 -10.56
CA GLY A 193 -1.00 8.87 -10.59
C GLY A 193 -0.50 9.36 -11.92
N LEU A 194 0.64 10.02 -11.86
CA LEU A 194 1.46 10.38 -13.01
C LEU A 194 2.77 9.59 -12.93
N ARG A 195 3.26 9.14 -14.07
CA ARG A 195 4.53 8.40 -14.21
C ARG A 195 5.38 9.03 -15.28
N TYR A 196 6.65 9.21 -14.96
CA TYR A 196 7.65 9.70 -15.91
C TYR A 196 8.68 8.60 -16.16
N ARG A 197 8.92 8.31 -17.42
CA ARG A 197 9.94 7.36 -17.88
C ARG A 197 11.28 8.09 -18.04
N LEU A 198 12.29 7.59 -17.32
CA LEU A 198 13.67 8.07 -17.39
C LEU A 198 14.39 7.63 -18.66
#